data_31b6070ee0c5d2e4b2e04b8ae8d98e25
#
_entry.id   31b6070ee0c5d2e4b2e04b8ae8d98e25
#
_cell.length_a   1.000
_cell.length_b   1.000
_cell.length_c   1.000
_cell.angle_alpha   90.00
_cell.angle_beta   90.00
_cell.angle_gamma   90.00
#
_symmetry.space_group_name_H-M   'P 1'
#
loop_
_entity.id
_entity.type
_entity.pdbx_description
1 polymer ?
#
loop_
_entity_poly.entity_id
_entity_poly.type
_entity_poly.pdbx_seq_one_letter_code
_entity_poly.pdbx_strand_id
1 'polypeptide(L)'
;MAKQICVSLILLILFFSCKNTTKKDINKTDNIVRYANDIIPFFQDWNLILGDGSNAGQAINFENKDFFFTTNDDKNDWVVFKTPNAGNTHGTSNNTRTELAHLKKWTPLSEAKMNATLKVMNVAATGDARVASTFSVVVGQIHSADGHENEPLKIFYKKFPGHTRGSVFWNYEINTSGNDNSKRWDYSYPVWGYDFSFVGTGENSYPPEPKDGIALGEEFSYEVEVKDGIMNLTF
;
A
#
# COMPACT_ATOMS: atom_id res chain seq x y z
N MET A 1 -55.41 -53.78 38.30
CA MET A 1 -55.21 -53.64 36.83
C MET A 1 -53.76 -53.41 36.53
N ALA A 2 -53.03 -54.48 36.23
CA ALA A 2 -51.60 -54.41 35.90
C ALA A 2 -51.47 -54.38 34.37
N LYS A 3 -50.83 -53.31 33.84
CA LYS A 3 -50.50 -53.24 32.43
C LYS A 3 -49.08 -53.80 32.21
N GLN A 4 -49.06 -54.88 31.48
CA GLN A 4 -47.88 -55.55 30.97
C GLN A 4 -47.24 -54.68 29.89
N ILE A 5 -45.99 -54.35 30.06
CA ILE A 5 -45.20 -53.67 29.04
C ILE A 5 -44.33 -54.71 28.35
N CYS A 6 -44.60 -54.94 27.08
CA CYS A 6 -43.79 -55.80 26.22
C CYS A 6 -42.59 -55.01 25.74
N VAL A 7 -41.38 -55.40 26.15
CA VAL A 7 -40.12 -54.83 25.62
C VAL A 7 -39.70 -55.70 24.43
N SER A 8 -39.82 -55.13 23.23
CA SER A 8 -39.34 -55.73 21.99
C SER A 8 -37.90 -55.39 21.79
N LEU A 9 -36.99 -56.35 21.89
CA LEU A 9 -35.56 -56.18 21.66
C LEU A 9 -35.27 -56.19 20.13
N ILE A 10 -35.05 -55.03 19.55
CA ILE A 10 -34.65 -54.95 18.13
C ILE A 10 -33.14 -55.05 18.07
N LEU A 11 -32.67 -56.21 17.55
CA LEU A 11 -31.25 -56.44 17.27
C LEU A 11 -30.83 -55.64 15.98
N LEU A 12 -30.16 -54.51 16.14
CA LEU A 12 -29.68 -53.70 15.01
C LEU A 12 -28.34 -54.28 14.54
N ILE A 13 -28.32 -55.00 13.44
CA ILE A 13 -27.11 -55.48 12.79
C ILE A 13 -26.53 -54.30 11.99
N LEU A 14 -25.46 -53.70 12.50
CA LEU A 14 -24.68 -52.66 11.77
C LEU A 14 -23.76 -53.36 10.75
N PHE A 15 -24.12 -53.28 9.49
CA PHE A 15 -23.20 -53.58 8.39
C PHE A 15 -22.22 -52.41 8.24
N PHE A 16 -20.97 -52.58 8.67
CA PHE A 16 -19.89 -51.71 8.32
C PHE A 16 -19.53 -51.93 6.85
N SER A 17 -20.09 -51.11 5.97
CA SER A 17 -19.61 -50.99 4.60
C SER A 17 -18.38 -50.06 4.62
N CYS A 18 -17.18 -50.64 4.59
CA CYS A 18 -15.97 -49.90 4.27
C CYS A 18 -16.06 -49.38 2.82
N LYS A 19 -16.57 -48.16 2.64
CA LYS A 19 -16.27 -47.41 1.42
C LYS A 19 -14.83 -46.93 1.50
N ASN A 20 -13.96 -47.55 0.77
CA ASN A 20 -12.67 -46.97 0.40
C ASN A 20 -12.93 -45.67 -0.37
N THR A 21 -13.07 -44.57 0.33
CA THR A 21 -12.90 -43.26 -0.24
C THR A 21 -11.39 -43.10 -0.49
N THR A 22 -10.95 -43.41 -1.68
CA THR A 22 -9.70 -42.87 -2.21
C THR A 22 -9.79 -41.38 -2.06
N LYS A 23 -9.08 -40.82 -1.06
CA LYS A 23 -8.78 -39.42 -1.01
C LYS A 23 -8.03 -39.13 -2.31
N LYS A 24 -8.71 -38.46 -3.21
CA LYS A 24 -8.07 -37.79 -4.33
C LYS A 24 -7.25 -36.69 -3.66
N ASP A 25 -5.98 -36.95 -3.43
CA ASP A 25 -5.02 -35.90 -3.13
C ASP A 25 -5.10 -34.95 -4.32
N ILE A 26 -5.87 -33.88 -4.14
CA ILE A 26 -5.74 -32.68 -4.95
C ILE A 26 -4.36 -32.19 -4.56
N ASN A 27 -3.37 -32.50 -5.41
CA ASN A 27 -2.10 -31.79 -5.41
C ASN A 27 -2.44 -30.32 -5.63
N LYS A 28 -2.72 -29.62 -4.52
CA LYS A 28 -2.61 -28.18 -4.45
C LYS A 28 -1.10 -27.98 -4.61
N THR A 29 -0.64 -27.77 -5.82
CA THR A 29 0.64 -27.12 -6.05
C THR A 29 0.51 -25.79 -5.33
N ASP A 30 1.01 -25.75 -4.10
CA ASP A 30 1.19 -24.50 -3.39
C ASP A 30 2.08 -23.68 -4.31
N ASN A 31 1.49 -22.71 -5.00
CA ASN A 31 2.23 -21.71 -5.73
C ASN A 31 3.02 -20.95 -4.66
N ILE A 32 4.28 -21.36 -4.47
CA ILE A 32 5.17 -20.69 -3.54
C ILE A 32 5.44 -19.32 -4.15
N VAL A 33 4.84 -18.30 -3.56
CA VAL A 33 5.17 -16.91 -3.88
C VAL A 33 6.62 -16.67 -3.48
N ARG A 34 7.43 -16.34 -4.46
CA ARG A 34 8.87 -16.12 -4.27
C ARG A 34 9.29 -14.69 -4.60
N TYR A 35 8.64 -14.07 -5.59
CA TYR A 35 8.99 -12.76 -6.10
C TYR A 35 7.76 -11.87 -6.22
N ALA A 36 7.98 -10.57 -6.28
CA ALA A 36 6.91 -9.59 -6.43
C ALA A 36 6.05 -9.80 -7.67
N ASN A 37 6.61 -10.28 -8.77
CA ASN A 37 5.87 -10.57 -9.99
C ASN A 37 4.95 -11.80 -9.87
N ASP A 38 5.06 -12.62 -8.83
CA ASP A 38 4.11 -13.68 -8.53
C ASP A 38 2.81 -13.11 -7.90
N ILE A 39 2.90 -11.91 -7.30
CA ILE A 39 1.80 -11.19 -6.65
C ILE A 39 1.22 -10.12 -7.58
N ILE A 40 2.08 -9.36 -8.27
CA ILE A 40 1.70 -8.24 -9.14
C ILE A 40 1.79 -8.71 -10.60
N PRO A 41 0.68 -9.04 -11.27
CA PRO A 41 0.69 -9.68 -12.59
C PRO A 41 1.15 -8.77 -13.73
N PHE A 42 1.17 -7.44 -13.52
CA PHE A 42 1.61 -6.44 -14.52
C PHE A 42 3.01 -5.87 -14.21
N PHE A 43 3.82 -6.59 -13.45
CA PHE A 43 5.11 -6.10 -12.95
C PHE A 43 6.09 -5.71 -14.06
N GLN A 44 6.02 -6.35 -15.22
CA GLN A 44 6.83 -6.03 -16.41
C GLN A 44 6.62 -4.61 -16.98
N ASP A 45 5.54 -3.93 -16.61
CA ASP A 45 5.26 -2.56 -17.06
C ASP A 45 5.93 -1.49 -16.19
N TRP A 46 6.73 -1.91 -15.19
CA TRP A 46 7.30 -1.02 -14.18
C TRP A 46 8.81 -1.18 -14.04
N ASN A 47 9.49 -0.08 -13.78
CA ASN A 47 10.85 -0.08 -13.23
C ASN A 47 10.81 0.02 -11.72
N LEU A 48 11.73 -0.67 -11.05
CA LEU A 48 11.92 -0.59 -9.61
C LEU A 48 13.10 0.32 -9.28
N ILE A 49 12.83 1.36 -8.50
CA ILE A 49 13.85 2.20 -7.86
C ILE A 49 14.00 1.72 -6.42
N LEU A 50 15.24 1.56 -5.96
CA LEU A 50 15.56 1.06 -4.62
C LEU A 50 15.95 2.19 -3.65
N GLY A 51 15.87 1.90 -2.36
CA GLY A 51 16.17 2.84 -1.28
C GLY A 51 17.61 3.34 -1.21
N ASP A 52 18.53 2.73 -1.94
CA ASP A 52 19.91 3.17 -2.11
C ASP A 52 20.11 4.10 -3.34
N GLY A 53 19.03 4.45 -4.03
CA GLY A 53 19.04 5.29 -5.23
C GLY A 53 19.30 4.52 -6.53
N SER A 54 19.54 3.22 -6.47
CA SER A 54 19.76 2.40 -7.69
C SER A 54 18.46 2.12 -8.43
N ASN A 55 18.57 1.91 -9.74
CA ASN A 55 17.47 1.48 -10.60
C ASN A 55 17.68 0.00 -10.94
N ALA A 56 16.81 -0.86 -10.44
CA ALA A 56 16.83 -2.31 -10.70
C ALA A 56 16.13 -2.69 -12.01
N GLY A 57 15.66 -1.73 -12.81
CA GLY A 57 14.92 -1.98 -14.04
C GLY A 57 13.58 -2.65 -13.79
N GLN A 58 13.15 -3.53 -14.69
CA GLN A 58 11.87 -4.24 -14.58
C GLN A 58 11.80 -5.26 -13.44
N ALA A 59 12.94 -5.61 -12.83
CA ALA A 59 13.08 -6.41 -11.61
C ALA A 59 12.25 -7.73 -11.58
N ILE A 60 12.10 -8.40 -12.73
CA ILE A 60 11.43 -9.69 -12.81
C ILE A 60 12.29 -10.76 -12.10
N ASN A 61 11.65 -11.57 -11.25
CA ASN A 61 12.32 -12.56 -10.40
C ASN A 61 13.44 -11.95 -9.54
N PHE A 62 13.19 -10.74 -9.03
CA PHE A 62 14.15 -9.96 -8.26
C PHE A 62 13.70 -9.85 -6.80
N GLU A 63 14.67 -9.93 -5.92
CA GLU A 63 14.53 -9.66 -4.49
C GLU A 63 15.73 -8.85 -4.00
N ASN A 64 15.47 -7.89 -3.12
CA ASN A 64 16.48 -7.21 -2.33
C ASN A 64 15.97 -7.12 -0.88
N LYS A 65 16.60 -7.89 0.04
CA LYS A 65 16.15 -8.01 1.44
C LYS A 65 16.20 -6.71 2.24
N ASP A 66 16.96 -5.74 1.78
CA ASP A 66 17.07 -4.44 2.43
C ASP A 66 15.95 -3.49 2.00
N PHE A 67 15.44 -3.61 0.76
CA PHE A 67 14.53 -2.62 0.18
C PHE A 67 13.26 -3.19 -0.42
N PHE A 68 13.31 -4.40 -1.03
CA PHE A 68 12.21 -4.91 -1.83
C PHE A 68 12.17 -6.44 -1.82
N PHE A 69 11.15 -7.00 -1.19
CA PHE A 69 11.01 -8.44 -1.01
C PHE A 69 9.55 -8.86 -0.80
N THR A 70 9.28 -10.16 -0.74
CA THR A 70 7.95 -10.70 -0.44
C THR A 70 7.88 -11.24 0.98
N THR A 71 6.70 -11.17 1.59
CA THR A 71 6.37 -11.75 2.88
C THR A 71 4.90 -12.20 2.90
N ASN A 72 4.48 -12.91 3.94
CA ASN A 72 3.08 -13.27 4.15
C ASN A 72 2.66 -13.02 5.61
N ASP A 73 1.35 -12.96 5.84
CA ASP A 73 0.73 -12.79 7.16
C ASP A 73 -0.34 -13.85 7.47
N ASP A 74 -0.16 -15.08 7.00
CA ASP A 74 -1.08 -16.24 7.09
C ASP A 74 -2.37 -16.08 6.26
N LYS A 75 -2.70 -14.90 5.79
CA LYS A 75 -3.89 -14.61 4.96
C LYS A 75 -3.52 -14.23 3.54
N ASN A 76 -2.53 -13.39 3.40
CA ASN A 76 -2.14 -12.79 2.13
C ASN A 76 -0.61 -12.81 1.96
N ASP A 77 -0.19 -12.89 0.71
CA ASP A 77 1.17 -12.60 0.32
C ASP A 77 1.31 -11.11 0.01
N TRP A 78 2.41 -10.52 0.48
CA TRP A 78 2.66 -9.08 0.40
C TRP A 78 3.97 -8.79 -0.32
N VAL A 79 3.98 -7.72 -1.10
CA VAL A 79 5.21 -7.09 -1.58
C VAL A 79 5.60 -5.98 -0.62
N VAL A 80 6.81 -6.04 -0.10
CA VAL A 80 7.34 -5.06 0.85
C VAL A 80 8.22 -4.06 0.13
N PHE A 81 7.88 -2.78 0.29
CA PHE A 81 8.70 -1.63 -0.10
C PHE A 81 9.27 -1.00 1.17
N LYS A 82 10.57 -1.05 1.34
CA LYS A 82 11.26 -0.51 2.50
C LYS A 82 12.16 0.65 2.07
N THR A 83 11.88 1.83 2.58
CA THR A 83 12.63 3.04 2.27
C THR A 83 13.37 3.52 3.51
N PRO A 84 14.68 3.74 3.46
CA PRO A 84 15.42 4.30 4.59
C PRO A 84 15.02 5.76 4.82
N ASN A 85 15.06 6.22 6.07
CA ASN A 85 14.81 7.63 6.42
C ASN A 85 15.93 8.58 5.93
N ALA A 86 17.11 8.04 5.70
CA ALA A 86 18.24 8.74 5.10
C ALA A 86 18.93 7.78 4.14
N GLY A 87 19.35 8.29 3.00
CA GLY A 87 20.00 7.46 1.98
C GLY A 87 20.24 8.21 0.70
N ASN A 88 20.65 7.49 -0.32
CA ASN A 88 20.82 8.04 -1.64
C ASN A 88 19.46 8.29 -2.30
N THR A 89 19.42 9.32 -3.13
CA THR A 89 18.24 9.67 -3.93
C THR A 89 18.47 9.28 -5.38
N HIS A 90 17.38 9.11 -6.14
CA HIS A 90 17.45 8.79 -7.56
C HIS A 90 17.17 10.03 -8.40
N GLY A 91 17.97 10.24 -9.44
CA GLY A 91 17.83 11.38 -10.37
C GLY A 91 17.98 12.72 -9.65
N THR A 92 17.07 13.65 -9.89
CA THR A 92 17.04 14.99 -9.28
C THR A 92 16.23 15.05 -7.99
N SER A 93 15.70 13.94 -7.52
CA SER A 93 14.86 13.89 -6.31
C SER A 93 15.67 14.14 -5.04
N ASN A 94 15.08 14.85 -4.08
CA ASN A 94 15.64 15.06 -2.75
C ASN A 94 15.09 14.04 -1.72
N ASN A 95 14.21 13.12 -2.13
CA ASN A 95 13.60 12.15 -1.26
C ASN A 95 14.08 10.74 -1.60
N THR A 96 14.40 9.95 -0.58
CA THR A 96 14.66 8.52 -0.72
C THR A 96 13.38 7.78 -1.08
N ARG A 97 13.48 6.71 -1.87
CA ARG A 97 12.34 5.95 -2.33
C ARG A 97 12.66 4.50 -2.60
N THR A 98 11.74 3.62 -2.32
CA THR A 98 11.63 2.30 -2.93
C THR A 98 10.28 2.29 -3.61
N GLU A 99 10.25 2.34 -4.93
CA GLU A 99 9.00 2.53 -5.67
C GLU A 99 9.02 1.84 -7.03
N LEU A 100 7.81 1.49 -7.49
CA LEU A 100 7.57 1.12 -8.87
C LEU A 100 7.25 2.36 -9.69
N ALA A 101 8.01 2.60 -10.76
CA ALA A 101 7.80 3.67 -11.71
C ALA A 101 7.28 3.11 -13.04
N HIS A 102 6.07 3.49 -13.43
CA HIS A 102 5.44 2.99 -14.65
C HIS A 102 6.21 3.42 -15.90
N LEU A 103 6.48 2.48 -16.80
CA LEU A 103 7.30 2.71 -18.00
C LEU A 103 6.58 3.48 -19.10
N LYS A 104 5.26 3.33 -19.18
CA LYS A 104 4.47 3.95 -20.25
C LYS A 104 3.94 5.31 -19.78
N LYS A 105 4.10 6.30 -20.63
CA LYS A 105 3.45 7.60 -20.49
C LYS A 105 2.01 7.50 -21.02
N TRP A 106 1.11 8.24 -20.39
CA TRP A 106 -0.30 8.35 -20.77
C TRP A 106 -0.77 9.78 -20.61
N THR A 107 -1.89 10.14 -21.17
CA THR A 107 -2.48 11.49 -21.09
C THR A 107 -3.71 11.48 -20.21
N PRO A 108 -4.10 12.59 -19.59
CA PRO A 108 -5.33 12.67 -18.81
C PRO A 108 -6.63 12.35 -19.60
N LEU A 109 -6.58 12.40 -20.93
CA LEU A 109 -7.68 12.01 -21.81
C LEU A 109 -7.72 10.50 -22.07
N SER A 110 -6.64 9.79 -21.76
CA SER A 110 -6.60 8.33 -21.79
C SER A 110 -7.30 7.77 -20.57
N GLU A 111 -7.75 6.52 -20.67
CA GLU A 111 -8.21 5.79 -19.51
C GLU A 111 -6.99 5.17 -18.78
N ALA A 112 -6.81 5.51 -17.52
CA ALA A 112 -5.77 4.95 -16.65
C ALA A 112 -6.36 4.64 -15.28
N LYS A 113 -5.97 3.49 -14.73
CA LYS A 113 -6.46 3.04 -13.43
C LYS A 113 -5.33 2.44 -12.61
N MET A 114 -5.26 2.82 -11.34
CA MET A 114 -4.36 2.24 -10.36
C MET A 114 -5.16 1.93 -9.09
N ASN A 115 -5.00 0.73 -8.56
CA ASN A 115 -5.53 0.38 -7.25
C ASN A 115 -4.46 -0.30 -6.41
N ALA A 116 -4.56 -0.16 -5.11
CA ALA A 116 -3.70 -0.84 -4.16
C ALA A 116 -4.46 -1.14 -2.86
N THR A 117 -4.15 -2.31 -2.30
CA THR A 117 -4.45 -2.66 -0.91
C THR A 117 -3.13 -2.76 -0.19
N LEU A 118 -2.98 -2.07 0.91
CA LEU A 118 -1.69 -1.92 1.58
C LEU A 118 -1.81 -1.80 3.10
N LYS A 119 -0.66 -2.00 3.76
CA LYS A 119 -0.43 -1.71 5.18
C LYS A 119 0.81 -0.86 5.29
N VAL A 120 0.76 0.23 6.03
CA VAL A 120 1.97 0.97 6.39
C VAL A 120 2.49 0.40 7.70
N MET A 121 3.66 -0.24 7.63
CA MET A 121 4.24 -0.92 8.80
C MET A 121 5.11 0.01 9.63
N ASN A 122 5.69 1.04 9.02
CA ASN A 122 6.57 1.99 9.69
C ASN A 122 6.60 3.33 8.96
N VAL A 123 6.87 4.41 9.72
CA VAL A 123 7.23 5.75 9.20
C VAL A 123 8.43 6.27 9.98
N ALA A 124 9.10 7.29 9.47
CA ALA A 124 10.20 7.94 10.18
C ALA A 124 9.74 8.41 11.57
N ALA A 125 10.56 8.12 12.58
CA ALA A 125 10.32 8.54 13.97
C ALA A 125 11.09 9.80 14.37
N THR A 126 11.96 10.31 13.48
CA THR A 126 12.79 11.50 13.68
C THR A 126 12.54 12.52 12.59
N GLY A 127 12.58 13.78 12.94
CA GLY A 127 12.37 14.90 12.03
C GLY A 127 11.73 16.09 12.74
N ASP A 128 11.56 17.19 12.02
CA ASP A 128 10.94 18.41 12.53
C ASP A 128 9.42 18.37 12.29
N ALA A 129 8.63 18.42 13.35
CA ALA A 129 7.18 18.36 13.27
C ALA A 129 6.54 19.55 12.54
N ARG A 130 7.25 20.66 12.41
CA ARG A 130 6.79 21.85 11.65
C ARG A 130 6.87 21.65 10.14
N VAL A 131 7.59 20.62 9.68
CA VAL A 131 7.71 20.30 8.25
C VAL A 131 6.59 19.35 7.84
N ALA A 132 5.79 19.76 6.88
CA ALA A 132 4.57 19.07 6.51
C ALA A 132 4.79 17.64 6.03
N SER A 133 5.87 17.33 5.30
CA SER A 133 6.21 16.00 4.81
C SER A 133 6.90 15.09 5.83
N THR A 134 7.29 15.59 7.01
CA THR A 134 7.96 14.77 8.04
C THR A 134 6.99 13.75 8.63
N PHE A 135 7.50 12.60 9.03
CA PHE A 135 6.76 11.47 9.60
C PHE A 135 5.73 10.86 8.63
N SER A 136 5.93 11.03 7.31
CA SER A 136 5.04 10.51 6.30
C SER A 136 5.76 9.61 5.29
N VAL A 137 4.95 8.84 4.56
CA VAL A 137 5.35 8.09 3.38
C VAL A 137 4.32 8.31 2.28
N VAL A 138 4.78 8.45 1.04
CA VAL A 138 3.92 8.44 -0.15
C VAL A 138 3.67 7.00 -0.55
N VAL A 139 2.40 6.61 -0.64
CA VAL A 139 1.97 5.24 -0.95
C VAL A 139 1.37 5.10 -2.35
N GLY A 140 1.19 6.20 -3.05
CA GLY A 140 0.77 6.26 -4.45
C GLY A 140 0.95 7.66 -5.02
N GLN A 141 1.30 7.76 -6.29
CA GLN A 141 1.45 9.07 -6.94
C GLN A 141 1.23 9.01 -8.45
N ILE A 142 0.86 10.13 -9.02
CA ILE A 142 0.93 10.42 -10.45
C ILE A 142 1.95 11.54 -10.62
N HIS A 143 2.92 11.34 -11.52
CA HIS A 143 3.96 12.30 -11.83
C HIS A 143 3.87 12.76 -13.29
N SER A 144 4.02 14.04 -13.55
CA SER A 144 4.08 14.56 -14.91
C SER A 144 5.33 14.04 -15.63
N ALA A 145 5.15 13.70 -16.89
CA ALA A 145 6.23 13.21 -17.75
C ALA A 145 6.93 14.31 -18.56
N ASP A 146 6.38 15.53 -18.61
CA ASP A 146 6.73 16.56 -19.59
C ASP A 146 7.53 17.75 -19.02
N GLY A 147 8.49 17.47 -18.16
CA GLY A 147 9.45 18.50 -17.73
C GLY A 147 8.90 19.57 -16.77
N HIS A 148 7.62 19.50 -16.43
CA HIS A 148 7.06 20.20 -15.30
C HIS A 148 7.13 19.25 -14.12
N GLU A 149 7.78 19.66 -13.03
CA GLU A 149 7.85 18.86 -11.81
C GLU A 149 6.49 18.84 -11.08
N ASN A 150 5.43 18.54 -11.82
CA ASN A 150 4.08 18.42 -11.28
C ASN A 150 3.82 16.99 -10.82
N GLU A 151 3.28 16.90 -9.63
CA GLU A 151 2.75 15.65 -9.09
C GLU A 151 1.25 15.86 -8.84
N PRO A 152 0.42 15.69 -9.90
CA PRO A 152 -1.03 15.94 -9.79
C PRO A 152 -1.72 15.05 -8.77
N LEU A 153 -1.06 14.03 -8.28
CA LEU A 153 -1.53 13.26 -7.13
C LEU A 153 -0.36 12.72 -6.33
N LYS A 154 -0.43 12.90 -5.02
CA LYS A 154 0.29 12.10 -4.01
C LYS A 154 -0.69 11.63 -2.95
N ILE A 155 -0.65 10.36 -2.60
CA ILE A 155 -1.39 9.77 -1.49
C ILE A 155 -0.39 9.51 -0.38
N PHE A 156 -0.66 10.06 0.80
CA PHE A 156 0.22 10.00 1.96
C PHE A 156 -0.40 9.18 3.09
N TYR A 157 0.46 8.52 3.82
CA TYR A 157 0.21 8.13 5.21
C TYR A 157 1.18 8.90 6.10
N LYS A 158 0.69 9.54 7.17
CA LYS A 158 1.48 10.34 8.12
C LYS A 158 1.11 9.99 9.55
N LYS A 159 2.11 9.72 10.40
CA LYS A 159 1.89 9.41 11.81
C LYS A 159 2.99 10.03 12.67
N PHE A 160 2.63 10.94 13.56
CA PHE A 160 3.56 11.54 14.49
C PHE A 160 4.06 10.54 15.54
N PRO A 161 5.30 10.71 16.06
CA PRO A 161 5.80 9.92 17.16
C PRO A 161 4.84 9.94 18.37
N GLY A 162 4.69 8.80 19.03
CA GLY A 162 3.81 8.64 20.17
C GLY A 162 2.32 8.44 19.84
N HIS A 163 1.87 8.75 18.62
CA HIS A 163 0.49 8.43 18.19
C HIS A 163 0.33 6.93 17.93
N THR A 164 -0.86 6.41 18.20
CA THR A 164 -1.26 5.04 17.83
C THR A 164 -1.82 4.98 16.42
N ARG A 165 -2.42 6.09 15.95
CA ARG A 165 -3.03 6.24 14.63
C ARG A 165 -2.36 7.34 13.82
N GLY A 166 -2.33 7.14 12.52
CA GLY A 166 -1.88 8.12 11.54
C GLY A 166 -3.02 8.60 10.65
N SER A 167 -2.73 9.57 9.81
CA SER A 167 -3.66 10.13 8.84
C SER A 167 -3.37 9.60 7.44
N VAL A 168 -4.42 9.42 6.64
CA VAL A 168 -4.33 9.20 5.20
C VAL A 168 -4.96 10.41 4.51
N PHE A 169 -4.23 11.01 3.59
CA PHE A 169 -4.69 12.17 2.83
C PHE A 169 -4.08 12.15 1.43
N TRP A 170 -4.66 12.90 0.52
CA TRP A 170 -4.10 13.12 -0.80
C TRP A 170 -3.77 14.58 -1.02
N ASN A 171 -2.80 14.82 -1.88
CA ASN A 171 -2.35 16.13 -2.28
C ASN A 171 -2.40 16.26 -3.81
N TYR A 172 -2.88 17.39 -4.29
CA TYR A 172 -2.82 17.80 -5.69
C TYR A 172 -1.90 19.01 -5.80
N GLU A 173 -0.87 18.90 -6.63
CA GLU A 173 0.17 19.91 -6.74
C GLU A 173 0.26 20.42 -8.17
N ILE A 174 0.27 21.73 -8.31
CA ILE A 174 0.58 22.41 -9.56
C ILE A 174 1.82 23.25 -9.34
N ASN A 175 2.93 22.87 -9.97
CA ASN A 175 4.14 23.64 -10.04
C ASN A 175 4.15 24.46 -11.33
N THR A 176 4.81 25.61 -11.30
CA THR A 176 5.03 26.45 -12.49
C THR A 176 6.44 26.24 -13.01
N SER A 177 6.62 26.33 -14.34
CA SER A 177 7.94 26.28 -14.93
C SER A 177 8.85 27.36 -14.35
N GLY A 178 10.14 27.03 -14.13
CA GLY A 178 11.14 27.96 -13.63
C GLY A 178 11.14 28.16 -12.12
N ASN A 179 10.52 27.25 -11.35
CA ASN A 179 10.50 27.28 -9.87
C ASN A 179 9.93 28.57 -9.28
N ASP A 180 8.98 29.21 -9.96
CA ASP A 180 8.25 30.35 -9.41
C ASP A 180 7.25 29.88 -8.33
N ASN A 181 7.74 29.68 -7.13
CA ASN A 181 6.95 29.24 -5.98
C ASN A 181 5.77 30.16 -5.65
N SER A 182 5.76 31.41 -6.14
CA SER A 182 4.63 32.33 -5.91
C SER A 182 3.35 31.90 -6.63
N LYS A 183 3.49 31.07 -7.66
CA LYS A 183 2.38 30.53 -8.46
C LYS A 183 2.12 29.05 -8.20
N ARG A 184 2.89 28.46 -7.31
CA ARG A 184 2.66 27.07 -6.88
C ARG A 184 1.33 26.99 -6.15
N TRP A 185 0.58 25.97 -6.48
CA TRP A 185 -0.68 25.68 -5.82
C TRP A 185 -0.67 24.23 -5.32
N ASP A 186 -0.91 24.07 -4.03
CA ASP A 186 -1.04 22.80 -3.36
C ASP A 186 -2.42 22.72 -2.71
N TYR A 187 -3.14 21.64 -3.00
CA TYR A 187 -4.42 21.34 -2.37
C TYR A 187 -4.33 19.98 -1.70
N SER A 188 -4.64 19.93 -0.42
CA SER A 188 -4.62 18.71 0.37
C SER A 188 -5.99 18.44 0.98
N TYR A 189 -6.40 17.17 1.01
CA TYR A 189 -7.67 16.77 1.57
C TYR A 189 -7.53 15.48 2.40
N PRO A 190 -8.01 15.46 3.65
CA PRO A 190 -7.95 14.28 4.50
C PRO A 190 -8.96 13.23 4.03
N VAL A 191 -8.54 11.96 4.06
CA VAL A 191 -9.42 10.80 3.93
C VAL A 191 -9.77 10.27 5.31
N TRP A 192 -8.74 10.04 6.11
CA TRP A 192 -8.84 9.71 7.53
C TRP A 192 -7.85 10.56 8.30
N GLY A 193 -8.29 11.18 9.37
CA GLY A 193 -7.47 12.04 10.21
C GLY A 193 -7.31 13.45 9.63
N TYR A 194 -6.07 13.87 9.45
CA TYR A 194 -5.69 15.23 9.08
C TYR A 194 -5.06 15.29 7.69
N ASP A 195 -5.06 16.45 7.09
CA ASP A 195 -4.39 16.71 5.81
C ASP A 195 -2.91 17.14 5.97
N PHE A 196 -2.29 17.49 4.86
CA PHE A 196 -0.88 17.88 4.77
C PHE A 196 -0.53 19.13 5.59
N SER A 197 -1.48 20.05 5.76
CA SER A 197 -1.27 21.31 6.48
C SER A 197 -1.16 21.13 8.01
N PHE A 198 -1.53 19.97 8.51
CA PHE A 198 -1.54 19.70 9.94
C PHE A 198 -0.15 19.34 10.43
N VAL A 199 0.51 20.33 11.03
CA VAL A 199 1.90 20.29 11.49
C VAL A 199 2.02 20.62 12.97
N GLY A 200 3.18 20.31 13.54
CA GLY A 200 3.51 20.69 14.92
C GLY A 200 3.74 22.18 15.10
N THR A 201 3.60 22.67 16.31
CA THR A 201 3.89 24.05 16.70
C THR A 201 5.35 24.27 17.06
N GLY A 202 6.14 23.23 17.21
CA GLY A 202 7.56 23.19 17.46
C GLY A 202 8.18 21.90 16.92
N GLU A 203 9.49 21.81 16.88
CA GLU A 203 10.21 20.65 16.31
C GLU A 203 9.74 19.31 16.87
N ASN A 204 9.52 19.24 18.18
CA ASN A 204 9.06 18.04 18.90
C ASN A 204 7.69 18.26 19.55
N SER A 205 6.90 19.22 19.06
CA SER A 205 5.57 19.51 19.56
C SER A 205 4.53 19.03 18.56
N TYR A 206 4.01 17.84 18.80
CA TYR A 206 3.10 17.15 17.91
C TYR A 206 1.65 17.62 18.10
N PRO A 207 0.86 17.67 17.01
CA PRO A 207 -0.57 17.95 17.13
C PRO A 207 -1.30 16.79 17.83
N PRO A 208 -2.57 16.96 18.23
CA PRO A 208 -3.37 15.86 18.77
C PRO A 208 -3.47 14.68 17.83
N GLU A 209 -3.58 13.46 18.37
CA GLU A 209 -3.81 12.26 17.60
C GLU A 209 -5.16 12.31 16.86
N PRO A 210 -5.23 11.88 15.57
CA PRO A 210 -6.49 11.82 14.84
C PRO A 210 -7.42 10.76 15.43
N LYS A 211 -8.70 11.08 15.60
CA LYS A 211 -9.69 10.17 16.18
C LYS A 211 -10.08 9.03 15.23
N ASP A 212 -10.12 9.34 13.94
CA ASP A 212 -10.54 8.48 12.84
C ASP A 212 -9.37 8.02 11.95
N GLY A 213 -8.13 8.11 12.47
CA GLY A 213 -6.94 7.69 11.74
C GLY A 213 -6.79 6.18 11.62
N ILE A 214 -5.81 5.76 10.81
CA ILE A 214 -5.43 4.38 10.52
C ILE A 214 -4.19 4.01 11.36
N ALA A 215 -4.19 2.84 12.00
CA ALA A 215 -3.04 2.37 12.77
C ALA A 215 -1.94 1.80 11.84
N LEU A 216 -0.68 1.77 12.31
CA LEU A 216 0.35 0.99 11.62
C LEU A 216 -0.05 -0.49 11.59
N GLY A 217 0.14 -1.13 10.42
CA GLY A 217 -0.27 -2.52 10.19
C GLY A 217 -1.76 -2.71 9.90
N GLU A 218 -2.57 -1.68 10.01
CA GLU A 218 -3.97 -1.71 9.59
C GLU A 218 -4.06 -1.61 8.06
N GLU A 219 -4.92 -2.43 7.47
CA GLU A 219 -5.09 -2.52 6.02
C GLU A 219 -6.06 -1.46 5.53
N PHE A 220 -5.70 -0.79 4.45
CA PHE A 220 -6.60 0.06 3.70
C PHE A 220 -6.35 -0.03 2.20
N SER A 221 -7.31 0.43 1.42
CA SER A 221 -7.23 0.40 -0.04
C SER A 221 -7.49 1.77 -0.63
N TYR A 222 -6.96 1.97 -1.85
CA TYR A 222 -7.36 3.10 -2.68
C TYR A 222 -7.47 2.69 -4.14
N GLU A 223 -8.26 3.44 -4.87
CA GLU A 223 -8.36 3.39 -6.33
C GLU A 223 -8.25 4.80 -6.88
N VAL A 224 -7.43 4.95 -7.91
CA VAL A 224 -7.29 6.15 -8.73
C VAL A 224 -7.73 5.81 -10.15
N GLU A 225 -8.74 6.47 -10.64
CA GLU A 225 -9.19 6.36 -12.04
C GLU A 225 -9.09 7.72 -12.71
N VAL A 226 -8.40 7.78 -13.84
CA VAL A 226 -8.33 8.98 -14.69
C VAL A 226 -8.95 8.64 -16.02
N LYS A 227 -9.97 9.43 -16.40
CA LYS A 227 -10.70 9.28 -17.66
C LYS A 227 -11.27 10.61 -18.10
N ASP A 228 -11.15 10.91 -19.39
CA ASP A 228 -11.71 12.13 -20.00
C ASP A 228 -11.30 13.43 -19.26
N GLY A 229 -10.07 13.47 -18.75
CA GLY A 229 -9.55 14.61 -17.99
C GLY A 229 -10.03 14.70 -16.53
N ILE A 230 -10.79 13.73 -16.06
CA ILE A 230 -11.32 13.68 -14.68
C ILE A 230 -10.56 12.61 -13.90
N MET A 231 -10.09 12.95 -12.70
CA MET A 231 -9.48 12.04 -11.75
C MET A 231 -10.46 11.75 -10.61
N ASN A 232 -10.80 10.48 -10.45
CA ASN A 232 -11.64 9.98 -9.35
C ASN A 232 -10.76 9.23 -8.36
N LEU A 233 -10.94 9.52 -7.08
CA LEU A 233 -10.27 8.85 -5.97
C LEU A 233 -11.30 8.15 -5.10
N THR A 234 -11.06 6.88 -4.80
CA THR A 234 -11.88 6.07 -3.88
C THR A 234 -10.97 5.46 -2.81
N PHE A 235 -11.43 5.46 -1.54
CA PHE A 235 -10.71 4.93 -0.39
C PHE A 235 -11.58 3.98 0.43
#